data_4ac231e4a6e42bce4d410d87b299777a
#
_entry.id   4ac231e4a6e42bce4d410d87b299777a
#
_cell.length_a   1.000
_cell.length_b   1.000
_cell.length_c   1.000
_cell.angle_alpha   90.00
_cell.angle_beta   90.00
_cell.angle_gamma   90.00
#
_symmetry.space_group_name_H-M   'P 1'
#
loop_
_entity.id
_entity.type
_entity.pdbx_description
1 polymer ?
#
loop_
_entity_poly.entity_id
_entity_poly.type
_entity_poly.pdbx_seq_one_letter_code
_entity_poly.pdbx_strand_id
1 'polypeptide(L)'
;MNINWKKSGIVAAILAIVFLTAFAIEQQSEVTCWVMEIKLDVSAEEALITERQIEKEIIGIGTPILGAPINDVNLYKIQTALNSNPLIKNPTVHKTVDGKLKINAEQRVPFVRIINVEGESFLVDKDGVKMPTLSSRNPRLMLFTGRINESLDGTTLSLLKVNEELRESSLLDEIFQVATFIETSDFWVNQVEHVYVNEEKEFELVPRVGSHKILLGESENIEDKLNRLEVFYKETIGKQNWNKYSTLDLRFKDQVVCKEINY
;
A
#
# COMPACT_ATOMS: atom_id res chain seq x y z
N MET A 1 -16.44 59.75 -45.94
CA MET A 1 -15.86 58.56 -45.31
C MET A 1 -16.78 58.18 -44.12
N ASN A 2 -17.75 57.31 -44.34
CA ASN A 2 -18.74 56.94 -43.29
C ASN A 2 -18.12 55.92 -42.34
N ILE A 3 -17.68 56.40 -41.18
CA ILE A 3 -17.20 55.54 -40.11
C ILE A 3 -18.41 54.76 -39.59
N ASN A 4 -18.38 53.46 -39.75
CA ASN A 4 -19.46 52.56 -39.35
C ASN A 4 -19.42 52.39 -37.81
N TRP A 5 -20.04 53.28 -37.07
CA TRP A 5 -20.02 53.40 -35.61
C TRP A 5 -20.32 52.08 -34.88
N LYS A 6 -21.17 51.21 -35.47
CA LYS A 6 -21.46 49.88 -34.90
C LYS A 6 -20.21 48.96 -34.96
N LYS A 7 -19.43 49.00 -36.03
CA LYS A 7 -18.18 48.23 -36.15
C LYS A 7 -17.08 48.75 -35.24
N SER A 8 -16.97 50.09 -35.10
CA SER A 8 -16.00 50.69 -34.14
C SER A 8 -16.33 50.34 -32.68
N GLY A 9 -17.63 50.30 -32.31
CA GLY A 9 -18.03 49.86 -30.95
C GLY A 9 -17.71 48.40 -30.64
N ILE A 10 -17.88 47.49 -31.63
CA ILE A 10 -17.53 46.08 -31.45
C ILE A 10 -16.01 45.89 -31.30
N VAL A 11 -15.20 46.61 -32.11
CA VAL A 11 -13.74 46.55 -32.01
C VAL A 11 -13.25 47.10 -30.66
N ALA A 12 -13.82 48.20 -30.17
CA ALA A 12 -13.51 48.77 -28.87
C ALA A 12 -13.88 47.79 -27.72
N ALA A 13 -15.02 47.10 -27.81
CA ALA A 13 -15.43 46.11 -26.81
C ALA A 13 -14.48 44.87 -26.79
N ILE A 14 -14.05 44.41 -27.98
CA ILE A 14 -13.08 43.30 -28.06
C ILE A 14 -11.74 43.71 -27.45
N LEU A 15 -11.24 44.93 -27.77
CA LEU A 15 -10.01 45.45 -27.20
C LEU A 15 -10.10 45.61 -25.67
N ALA A 16 -11.22 46.07 -25.15
CA ALA A 16 -11.47 46.16 -23.71
C ALA A 16 -11.48 44.78 -23.04
N ILE A 17 -12.09 43.76 -23.63
CA ILE A 17 -12.08 42.40 -23.13
C ILE A 17 -10.65 41.82 -23.12
N VAL A 18 -9.89 42.00 -24.20
CA VAL A 18 -8.49 41.58 -24.30
C VAL A 18 -7.63 42.30 -23.26
N PHE A 19 -7.82 43.60 -23.06
CA PHE A 19 -7.11 44.36 -22.04
C PHE A 19 -7.46 43.89 -20.60
N LEU A 20 -8.74 43.65 -20.31
CA LEU A 20 -9.17 43.17 -19.02
C LEU A 20 -8.66 41.75 -18.73
N THR A 21 -8.64 40.89 -19.73
CA THR A 21 -8.07 39.54 -19.57
C THR A 21 -6.56 39.58 -19.38
N ALA A 22 -5.84 40.39 -20.13
CA ALA A 22 -4.39 40.59 -19.99
C ALA A 22 -4.06 41.15 -18.58
N PHE A 23 -4.80 42.18 -18.13
CA PHE A 23 -4.62 42.77 -16.80
C PHE A 23 -4.93 41.76 -15.66
N ALA A 24 -5.96 40.96 -15.82
CA ALA A 24 -6.29 39.90 -14.85
C ALA A 24 -5.19 38.82 -14.76
N ILE A 25 -4.58 38.47 -15.90
CA ILE A 25 -3.47 37.51 -15.96
C ILE A 25 -2.22 38.09 -15.29
N GLU A 26 -1.91 39.37 -15.54
CA GLU A 26 -0.74 40.05 -14.95
C GLU A 26 -0.89 40.22 -13.43
N GLN A 27 -2.06 40.54 -12.95
CA GLN A 27 -2.33 40.64 -11.51
C GLN A 27 -2.28 39.27 -10.80
N GLN A 28 -2.63 38.21 -11.48
CA GLN A 28 -2.55 36.84 -10.94
C GLN A 28 -1.09 36.34 -10.84
N SER A 29 -0.15 36.87 -11.62
CA SER A 29 1.27 36.54 -11.52
C SER A 29 1.95 37.07 -10.26
N GLU A 30 1.36 38.05 -9.59
CA GLU A 30 1.89 38.63 -8.35
C GLU A 30 1.42 37.89 -7.07
N VAL A 31 0.42 36.99 -7.19
CA VAL A 31 -0.04 36.21 -6.04
C VAL A 31 1.03 35.19 -5.64
N THR A 32 1.57 35.36 -4.45
CA THR A 32 2.57 34.43 -3.91
C THR A 32 1.92 33.22 -3.22
N CYS A 33 2.61 32.11 -3.24
CA CYS A 33 2.22 30.93 -2.45
C CYS A 33 2.52 31.18 -0.97
N TRP A 34 1.49 31.48 -0.17
CA TRP A 34 1.65 31.86 1.23
C TRP A 34 1.37 30.72 2.21
N VAL A 35 0.69 29.65 1.77
CA VAL A 35 0.39 28.47 2.59
C VAL A 35 0.31 27.21 1.77
N MET A 36 0.74 26.11 2.37
CA MET A 36 0.57 24.74 1.90
C MET A 36 -0.46 24.06 2.80
N GLU A 37 -1.62 23.74 2.26
CA GLU A 37 -2.68 22.99 2.95
C GLU A 37 -2.55 21.51 2.56
N ILE A 38 -2.10 20.67 3.49
CA ILE A 38 -1.97 19.23 3.29
C ILE A 38 -3.13 18.55 4.02
N LYS A 39 -3.87 17.71 3.31
CA LYS A 39 -4.90 16.86 3.88
C LYS A 39 -4.50 15.42 3.64
N LEU A 40 -4.22 14.70 4.71
CA LEU A 40 -3.92 13.28 4.70
C LEU A 40 -5.13 12.49 5.21
N ASP A 41 -5.66 11.62 4.37
CA ASP A 41 -6.76 10.73 4.76
C ASP A 41 -6.18 9.47 5.44
N VAL A 42 -6.23 9.46 6.77
CA VAL A 42 -5.79 8.36 7.63
C VAL A 42 -6.32 8.55 9.04
N SER A 43 -6.60 7.46 9.76
CA SER A 43 -6.86 7.54 11.20
C SER A 43 -5.56 7.83 11.98
N ALA A 44 -5.63 8.65 13.02
CA ALA A 44 -4.45 9.05 13.80
C ALA A 44 -3.74 7.84 14.46
N GLU A 45 -4.49 6.77 14.75
CA GLU A 45 -3.96 5.55 15.36
C GLU A 45 -3.17 4.67 14.39
N GLU A 46 -3.49 4.76 13.10
CA GLU A 46 -2.89 3.97 12.01
C GLU A 46 -1.88 4.75 11.17
N ALA A 47 -1.60 6.00 11.54
CA ALA A 47 -0.74 6.87 10.75
C ALA A 47 0.71 6.35 10.67
N LEU A 48 1.13 5.97 9.47
CA LEU A 48 2.51 5.62 9.11
C LEU A 48 3.31 6.82 8.65
N ILE A 49 2.63 7.82 8.09
CA ILE A 49 3.19 9.09 7.64
C ILE A 49 2.35 10.24 8.20
N THR A 50 2.95 11.38 8.40
CA THR A 50 2.30 12.58 8.89
C THR A 50 2.32 13.70 7.84
N GLU A 51 1.36 14.63 7.91
CA GLU A 51 1.34 15.82 7.05
C GLU A 51 2.67 16.59 7.09
N ARG A 52 3.28 16.68 8.28
CA ARG A 52 4.60 17.33 8.46
C ARG A 52 5.73 16.59 7.73
N GLN A 53 5.67 15.29 7.59
CA GLN A 53 6.66 14.53 6.82
C GLN A 53 6.47 14.77 5.32
N ILE A 54 5.22 14.81 4.85
CA ILE A 54 4.87 15.18 3.47
C ILE A 54 5.36 16.61 3.17
N GLU A 55 5.10 17.55 4.06
CA GLU A 55 5.58 18.93 3.93
C GLU A 55 7.11 19.01 3.78
N LYS A 56 7.84 18.30 4.64
CA LYS A 56 9.30 18.24 4.57
C LYS A 56 9.82 17.63 3.26
N GLU A 57 9.16 16.58 2.76
CA GLU A 57 9.49 15.95 1.50
C GLU A 57 9.33 16.93 0.33
N ILE A 58 8.21 17.67 0.30
CA ILE A 58 7.93 18.68 -0.73
C ILE A 58 8.94 19.83 -0.68
N ILE A 59 9.27 20.32 0.50
CA ILE A 59 10.31 21.37 0.68
C ILE A 59 11.67 20.83 0.22
N GLY A 60 11.96 19.55 0.47
CA GLY A 60 13.20 18.88 0.08
C GLY A 60 13.42 18.74 -1.43
N ILE A 61 12.40 18.99 -2.27
CA ILE A 61 12.53 18.99 -3.74
C ILE A 61 13.46 20.11 -4.23
N GLY A 62 13.73 21.12 -3.39
CA GLY A 62 14.70 22.19 -3.69
C GLY A 62 14.15 23.29 -4.63
N THR A 63 12.85 23.31 -4.89
CA THR A 63 12.20 24.41 -5.61
C THR A 63 11.53 25.36 -4.58
N PRO A 64 11.68 26.69 -4.70
CA PRO A 64 10.96 27.62 -3.86
C PRO A 64 9.45 27.42 -4.00
N ILE A 65 8.73 27.23 -2.90
CA ILE A 65 7.27 27.03 -2.91
C ILE A 65 6.62 28.16 -2.10
N LEU A 66 6.90 28.21 -0.81
CA LEU A 66 6.37 29.27 0.05
C LEU A 66 7.09 30.59 -0.26
N GLY A 67 6.31 31.65 -0.51
CA GLY A 67 6.81 32.96 -0.90
C GLY A 67 7.14 33.13 -2.39
N ALA A 68 7.11 32.07 -3.17
CA ALA A 68 7.27 32.15 -4.63
C ALA A 68 5.96 32.57 -5.32
N PRO A 69 6.00 33.22 -6.50
CA PRO A 69 4.80 33.43 -7.30
C PRO A 69 4.08 32.11 -7.54
N ILE A 70 2.77 32.08 -7.32
CA ILE A 70 1.99 30.84 -7.37
C ILE A 70 2.07 30.16 -8.75
N ASN A 71 2.27 30.95 -9.79
CA ASN A 71 2.42 30.46 -11.17
C ASN A 71 3.75 29.72 -11.38
N ASP A 72 4.81 30.08 -10.63
CA ASP A 72 6.14 29.49 -10.75
C ASP A 72 6.28 28.16 -9.97
N VAL A 73 5.33 27.88 -9.06
CA VAL A 73 5.31 26.61 -8.33
C VAL A 73 5.10 25.46 -9.31
N ASN A 74 6.06 24.54 -9.40
CA ASN A 74 6.02 23.42 -10.32
C ASN A 74 5.22 22.24 -9.74
N LEU A 75 3.92 22.18 -10.07
CA LEU A 75 3.03 21.12 -9.60
C LEU A 75 3.47 19.72 -10.05
N TYR A 76 4.05 19.60 -11.24
CA TYR A 76 4.50 18.32 -11.78
C TYR A 76 5.62 17.70 -10.92
N LYS A 77 6.60 18.50 -10.49
CA LYS A 77 7.67 18.02 -9.60
C LYS A 77 7.12 17.55 -8.25
N ILE A 78 6.18 18.31 -7.69
CA ILE A 78 5.53 17.96 -6.42
C ILE A 78 4.73 16.68 -6.57
N GLN A 79 3.91 16.58 -7.62
CA GLN A 79 3.10 15.41 -7.91
C GLN A 79 3.97 14.16 -8.12
N THR A 80 5.10 14.30 -8.83
CA THR A 80 6.04 13.19 -9.07
C THR A 80 6.70 12.72 -7.78
N ALA A 81 7.14 13.64 -6.92
CA ALA A 81 7.72 13.30 -5.63
C ALA A 81 6.73 12.53 -4.75
N LEU A 82 5.51 13.03 -4.64
CA LEU A 82 4.46 12.37 -3.86
C LEU A 82 4.08 10.99 -4.42
N ASN A 83 4.04 10.83 -5.74
CA ASN A 83 3.79 9.54 -6.39
C ASN A 83 4.94 8.53 -6.16
N SER A 84 6.16 9.03 -5.93
CA SER A 84 7.32 8.19 -5.65
C SER A 84 7.36 7.72 -4.18
N ASN A 85 6.58 8.31 -3.30
CA ASN A 85 6.51 7.90 -1.91
C ASN A 85 5.60 6.66 -1.76
N PRO A 86 6.16 5.50 -1.37
CA PRO A 86 5.38 4.26 -1.30
C PRO A 86 4.31 4.27 -0.20
N LEU A 87 4.34 5.20 0.74
CA LEU A 87 3.34 5.34 1.80
C LEU A 87 2.11 6.16 1.35
N ILE A 88 2.18 6.80 0.18
CA ILE A 88 1.13 7.68 -0.33
C ILE A 88 0.39 7.00 -1.49
N LYS A 89 -0.93 7.14 -1.47
CA LYS A 89 -1.82 6.69 -2.53
C LYS A 89 -2.61 7.87 -3.08
N ASN A 90 -2.78 7.92 -4.41
CA ASN A 90 -3.61 8.90 -5.11
C ASN A 90 -3.36 10.37 -4.72
N PRO A 91 -2.10 10.85 -4.63
CA PRO A 91 -1.87 12.23 -4.30
C PRO A 91 -2.41 13.15 -5.39
N THR A 92 -3.05 14.26 -4.99
CA THR A 92 -3.49 15.32 -5.87
C THR A 92 -2.96 16.66 -5.41
N VAL A 93 -2.44 17.46 -6.34
CA VAL A 93 -1.83 18.76 -6.06
C VAL A 93 -2.47 19.81 -6.95
N HIS A 94 -2.99 20.87 -6.39
CA HIS A 94 -3.57 21.98 -7.11
C HIS A 94 -3.30 23.33 -6.45
N LYS A 95 -3.27 24.38 -7.26
CA LYS A 95 -3.14 25.77 -6.84
C LYS A 95 -4.52 26.38 -6.73
N THR A 96 -4.69 27.29 -5.80
CA THR A 96 -5.89 28.11 -5.70
C THR A 96 -5.59 29.54 -6.15
N VAL A 97 -6.61 30.27 -6.56
CA VAL A 97 -6.50 31.64 -7.06
C VAL A 97 -6.02 32.60 -5.96
N ASP A 98 -6.29 32.27 -4.69
CA ASP A 98 -5.90 33.03 -3.51
C ASP A 98 -4.47 32.72 -3.03
N GLY A 99 -3.67 31.96 -3.78
CA GLY A 99 -2.25 31.71 -3.48
C GLY A 99 -2.01 30.56 -2.49
N LYS A 100 -2.91 29.59 -2.41
CA LYS A 100 -2.68 28.39 -1.62
C LYS A 100 -2.28 27.21 -2.51
N LEU A 101 -1.39 26.37 -2.01
CA LEU A 101 -1.09 25.06 -2.57
C LEU A 101 -1.86 24.01 -1.75
N LYS A 102 -2.81 23.34 -2.39
CA LYS A 102 -3.59 22.26 -1.76
C LYS A 102 -3.11 20.90 -2.21
N ILE A 103 -2.86 20.04 -1.23
CA ILE A 103 -2.39 18.68 -1.42
C ILE A 103 -3.36 17.76 -0.69
N ASN A 104 -3.99 16.84 -1.42
CA ASN A 104 -4.75 15.77 -0.80
C ASN A 104 -4.03 14.46 -1.11
N ALA A 105 -3.88 13.63 -0.11
CA ALA A 105 -3.25 12.33 -0.21
C ALA A 105 -3.98 11.33 0.69
N GLU A 106 -3.99 10.07 0.27
CA GLU A 106 -4.42 8.95 1.08
C GLU A 106 -3.17 8.21 1.56
N GLN A 107 -3.15 7.76 2.81
CA GLN A 107 -2.12 6.85 3.26
C GLN A 107 -2.41 5.44 2.74
N ARG A 108 -1.37 4.73 2.26
CA ARG A 108 -1.50 3.30 1.98
C ARG A 108 -1.66 2.50 3.27
N VAL A 109 -2.59 1.55 3.24
CA VAL A 109 -2.85 0.65 4.35
C VAL A 109 -2.09 -0.65 4.11
N PRO A 110 -1.08 -0.98 4.92
CA PRO A 110 -0.37 -2.24 4.77
C PRO A 110 -1.28 -3.42 5.09
N PHE A 111 -1.04 -4.54 4.39
CA PHE A 111 -1.83 -5.75 4.50
C PHE A 111 -1.03 -6.91 5.09
N VAL A 112 0.22 -7.10 4.65
CA VAL A 112 1.14 -8.11 5.18
C VAL A 112 2.50 -7.51 5.48
N ARG A 113 3.23 -8.18 6.37
CA ARG A 113 4.64 -7.92 6.64
C ARG A 113 5.47 -9.10 6.17
N ILE A 114 6.53 -8.83 5.44
CA ILE A 114 7.47 -9.85 4.94
C ILE A 114 8.83 -9.61 5.58
N ILE A 115 9.49 -10.71 6.00
CA ILE A 115 10.91 -10.72 6.33
C ILE A 115 11.55 -11.75 5.38
N ASN A 116 12.40 -11.27 4.48
CA ASN A 116 13.04 -12.10 3.47
C ASN A 116 14.26 -12.89 4.00
N VAL A 117 14.86 -13.70 3.14
CA VAL A 117 16.05 -14.52 3.50
C VAL A 117 17.26 -13.70 3.95
N GLU A 118 17.36 -12.45 3.54
CA GLU A 118 18.43 -11.52 3.91
C GLU A 118 18.16 -10.81 5.24
N GLY A 119 16.97 -11.02 5.82
CA GLY A 119 16.52 -10.34 7.04
C GLY A 119 15.95 -8.95 6.79
N GLU A 120 15.78 -8.53 5.52
CA GLU A 120 15.10 -7.29 5.19
C GLU A 120 13.61 -7.40 5.51
N SER A 121 13.07 -6.39 6.21
CA SER A 121 11.67 -6.35 6.59
C SER A 121 10.95 -5.23 5.86
N PHE A 122 9.85 -5.55 5.20
CA PHE A 122 9.01 -4.59 4.50
C PHE A 122 7.52 -4.94 4.62
N LEU A 123 6.68 -3.97 4.32
CA LEU A 123 5.23 -4.08 4.30
C LEU A 123 4.74 -4.16 2.85
N VAL A 124 3.59 -4.77 2.63
CA VAL A 124 2.95 -4.80 1.32
C VAL A 124 1.46 -4.49 1.49
N ASP A 125 0.91 -3.58 0.68
CA ASP A 125 -0.52 -3.26 0.71
C ASP A 125 -1.35 -4.23 -0.15
N LYS A 126 -2.68 -4.06 -0.15
CA LYS A 126 -3.58 -4.89 -0.97
C LYS A 126 -3.43 -4.69 -2.49
N ASP A 127 -2.82 -3.58 -2.90
CA ASP A 127 -2.50 -3.32 -4.31
C ASP A 127 -1.14 -3.95 -4.70
N GLY A 128 -0.40 -4.52 -3.74
CA GLY A 128 0.91 -5.15 -3.92
C GLY A 128 2.06 -4.16 -3.95
N VAL A 129 1.85 -2.96 -3.45
CA VAL A 129 2.92 -1.96 -3.34
C VAL A 129 3.73 -2.22 -2.08
N LYS A 130 5.04 -2.37 -2.25
CA LYS A 130 5.98 -2.57 -1.16
C LYS A 130 6.29 -1.24 -0.46
N MET A 131 6.35 -1.27 0.85
CA MET A 131 6.58 -0.12 1.71
C MET A 131 7.64 -0.44 2.76
N PRO A 132 8.50 0.51 3.14
CA PRO A 132 9.47 0.29 4.20
C PRO A 132 8.78 0.13 5.57
N THR A 133 9.37 -0.68 6.45
CA THR A 133 8.99 -0.70 7.86
C THR A 133 9.47 0.58 8.55
N LEU A 134 8.64 1.11 9.45
CA LEU A 134 8.98 2.31 10.19
C LEU A 134 9.50 1.93 11.59
N SER A 135 10.59 2.56 12.02
CA SER A 135 11.20 2.30 13.32
C SER A 135 10.30 2.62 14.52
N SER A 136 9.31 3.50 14.33
CA SER A 136 8.45 4.00 15.42
C SER A 136 7.06 3.34 15.51
N ARG A 137 6.55 2.78 14.43
CA ARG A 137 5.22 2.13 14.37
C ARG A 137 5.17 1.07 13.30
N ASN A 138 4.99 -0.17 13.71
CA ASN A 138 4.65 -1.25 12.79
C ASN A 138 3.27 -1.78 13.21
N PRO A 139 2.28 -1.75 12.32
CA PRO A 139 0.98 -2.36 12.60
C PRO A 139 1.15 -3.86 12.84
N ARG A 140 0.23 -4.44 13.61
CA ARG A 140 0.16 -5.90 13.77
C ARG A 140 -0.45 -6.48 12.51
N LEU A 141 0.38 -7.08 11.68
CA LEU A 141 -0.01 -7.67 10.41
C LEU A 141 0.38 -9.14 10.40
N MET A 142 -0.24 -9.91 9.50
CA MET A 142 0.21 -11.26 9.18
C MET A 142 1.67 -11.21 8.75
N LEU A 143 2.52 -11.97 9.43
CA LEU A 143 3.95 -12.04 9.17
C LEU A 143 4.28 -13.24 8.30
N PHE A 144 5.00 -12.99 7.21
CA PHE A 144 5.60 -14.02 6.36
C PHE A 144 7.11 -14.00 6.51
N THR A 145 7.69 -15.19 6.72
CA THR A 145 9.15 -15.37 6.91
C THR A 145 9.65 -16.60 6.16
N GLY A 146 10.95 -16.84 6.16
CA GLY A 146 11.58 -18.04 5.59
C GLY A 146 12.23 -17.80 4.24
N ARG A 147 12.10 -18.74 3.30
CA ARG A 147 12.76 -18.69 1.99
C ARG A 147 12.05 -17.78 0.99
N ILE A 148 11.87 -16.53 1.37
CA ILE A 148 11.29 -15.47 0.54
C ILE A 148 12.43 -14.62 0.00
N ASN A 149 12.58 -14.60 -1.34
CA ASN A 149 13.66 -13.87 -2.03
C ASN A 149 13.25 -12.45 -2.45
N GLU A 150 11.99 -12.06 -2.18
CA GLU A 150 11.48 -10.73 -2.48
C GLU A 150 12.24 -9.66 -1.68
N SER A 151 12.57 -8.53 -2.32
CA SER A 151 13.16 -7.35 -1.67
C SER A 151 12.24 -6.14 -1.76
N LEU A 152 12.50 -5.12 -0.97
CA LEU A 152 11.72 -3.86 -1.00
C LEU A 152 11.74 -3.23 -2.39
N ASP A 153 12.92 -3.20 -3.03
CA ASP A 153 13.12 -2.59 -4.35
C ASP A 153 12.77 -3.52 -5.53
N GLY A 154 12.28 -4.71 -5.25
CA GLY A 154 12.01 -5.73 -6.26
C GLY A 154 10.62 -5.62 -6.91
N THR A 155 10.21 -6.72 -7.52
CA THR A 155 8.93 -6.87 -8.23
C THR A 155 7.72 -6.57 -7.33
N THR A 156 6.69 -5.93 -7.87
CA THR A 156 5.40 -5.71 -7.21
C THR A 156 4.32 -6.58 -7.84
N LEU A 157 3.20 -6.81 -7.14
CA LEU A 157 2.07 -7.59 -7.68
C LEU A 157 1.52 -7.06 -9.00
N SER A 158 1.55 -5.74 -9.19
CA SER A 158 1.09 -5.12 -10.45
C SER A 158 1.97 -5.54 -11.64
N LEU A 159 3.27 -5.73 -11.44
CA LEU A 159 4.19 -6.22 -12.47
C LEU A 159 4.00 -7.72 -12.71
N LEU A 160 3.70 -8.51 -11.70
CA LEU A 160 3.42 -9.95 -11.83
C LEU A 160 2.18 -10.22 -12.71
N LYS A 161 1.18 -9.36 -12.66
CA LYS A 161 -0.04 -9.48 -13.48
C LYS A 161 0.20 -9.31 -14.98
N VAL A 162 1.28 -8.64 -15.37
CA VAL A 162 1.60 -8.33 -16.78
C VAL A 162 2.83 -9.07 -17.31
N ASN A 163 3.58 -9.76 -16.45
CA ASN A 163 4.80 -10.48 -16.83
C ASN A 163 4.85 -11.87 -16.19
N GLU A 164 4.63 -12.89 -17.01
CA GLU A 164 4.55 -14.29 -16.57
C GLU A 164 5.90 -14.84 -16.08
N GLU A 165 7.02 -14.42 -16.68
CA GLU A 165 8.37 -14.82 -16.27
C GLU A 165 8.71 -14.32 -14.86
N LEU A 166 8.30 -13.08 -14.52
CA LEU A 166 8.43 -12.54 -13.17
C LEU A 166 7.53 -13.27 -12.18
N ARG A 167 6.34 -13.70 -12.63
CA ARG A 167 5.39 -14.44 -11.81
C ARG A 167 5.94 -15.78 -11.35
N GLU A 168 6.55 -16.55 -12.25
CA GLU A 168 7.16 -17.85 -11.92
C GLU A 168 8.32 -17.74 -10.92
N SER A 169 8.99 -16.59 -10.85
CA SER A 169 10.11 -16.35 -9.94
C SER A 169 9.70 -15.78 -8.59
N SER A 170 8.50 -15.20 -8.47
CA SER A 170 8.00 -14.48 -7.29
C SER A 170 7.00 -15.30 -6.50
N LEU A 171 7.04 -15.19 -5.17
CA LEU A 171 6.06 -15.80 -4.25
C LEU A 171 4.97 -14.81 -3.81
N LEU A 172 4.97 -13.57 -4.32
CA LEU A 172 4.04 -12.54 -3.85
C LEU A 172 2.58 -12.89 -4.12
N ASP A 173 2.29 -13.52 -5.25
CA ASP A 173 0.92 -13.91 -5.62
C ASP A 173 0.37 -14.96 -4.65
N GLU A 174 1.17 -15.98 -4.34
CA GLU A 174 0.84 -17.04 -3.39
C GLU A 174 0.75 -16.52 -1.96
N ILE A 175 1.68 -15.65 -1.54
CA ILE A 175 1.63 -14.98 -0.24
C ILE A 175 0.32 -14.21 -0.09
N PHE A 176 -0.10 -13.50 -1.15
CA PHE A 176 -1.37 -12.76 -1.15
C PHE A 176 -2.60 -13.66 -1.07
N GLN A 177 -2.59 -14.79 -1.76
CA GLN A 177 -3.68 -15.77 -1.68
C GLN A 177 -3.81 -16.31 -0.25
N VAL A 178 -2.69 -16.75 0.35
CA VAL A 178 -2.66 -17.27 1.72
C VAL A 178 -3.10 -16.19 2.72
N ALA A 179 -2.55 -14.99 2.62
CA ALA A 179 -2.87 -13.88 3.51
C ALA A 179 -4.35 -13.48 3.39
N THR A 180 -4.87 -13.35 2.17
CA THR A 180 -6.25 -12.97 1.94
C THR A 180 -7.22 -13.97 2.55
N PHE A 181 -6.97 -15.27 2.36
CA PHE A 181 -7.82 -16.30 2.93
C PHE A 181 -7.81 -16.25 4.46
N ILE A 182 -6.63 -16.16 5.07
CA ILE A 182 -6.50 -16.11 6.53
C ILE A 182 -7.18 -14.84 7.10
N GLU A 183 -6.93 -13.67 6.52
CA GLU A 183 -7.47 -12.38 7.00
C GLU A 183 -8.99 -12.25 6.81
N THR A 184 -9.57 -12.91 5.80
CA THR A 184 -11.02 -12.89 5.57
C THR A 184 -11.78 -13.96 6.37
N SER A 185 -11.09 -14.89 7.00
CA SER A 185 -11.68 -15.93 7.83
C SER A 185 -11.76 -15.50 9.30
N ASP A 186 -12.97 -15.39 9.84
CA ASP A 186 -13.20 -15.08 11.27
C ASP A 186 -12.51 -16.08 12.22
N PHE A 187 -12.30 -17.30 11.75
CA PHE A 187 -11.61 -18.34 12.51
C PHE A 187 -10.10 -18.21 12.37
N TRP A 188 -9.56 -18.22 11.14
CA TRP A 188 -8.11 -18.33 10.89
C TRP A 188 -7.33 -17.07 11.25
N VAL A 189 -7.91 -15.89 11.13
CA VAL A 189 -7.28 -14.61 11.55
C VAL A 189 -6.87 -14.61 13.01
N ASN A 190 -7.60 -15.38 13.85
CA ASN A 190 -7.32 -15.50 15.27
C ASN A 190 -6.44 -16.71 15.62
N GLN A 191 -6.29 -17.68 14.72
CA GLN A 191 -5.55 -18.92 14.97
C GLN A 191 -4.10 -18.87 14.47
N VAL A 192 -3.82 -18.18 13.37
CA VAL A 192 -2.50 -18.12 12.78
C VAL A 192 -1.69 -16.97 13.38
N GLU A 193 -0.49 -17.24 13.86
CA GLU A 193 0.45 -16.24 14.37
C GLU A 193 1.32 -15.68 13.24
N HIS A 194 1.95 -16.58 12.47
CA HIS A 194 2.73 -16.22 11.28
C HIS A 194 2.78 -17.38 10.28
N VAL A 195 3.27 -17.10 9.08
CA VAL A 195 3.46 -18.06 8.00
C VAL A 195 4.94 -18.15 7.68
N TYR A 196 5.46 -19.37 7.64
CA TYR A 196 6.84 -19.66 7.25
C TYR A 196 6.85 -20.30 5.86
N VAL A 197 7.76 -19.87 5.00
CA VAL A 197 8.02 -20.47 3.68
C VAL A 197 9.28 -21.31 3.79
N ASN A 198 9.15 -22.61 3.48
CA ASN A 198 10.24 -23.57 3.58
C ASN A 198 11.17 -23.55 2.33
N GLU A 199 12.12 -24.48 2.26
CA GLU A 199 13.09 -24.56 1.16
C GLU A 199 12.44 -25.00 -0.18
N GLU A 200 11.37 -25.73 -0.11
CA GLU A 200 10.57 -26.17 -1.26
C GLU A 200 9.57 -25.09 -1.75
N LYS A 201 9.59 -23.90 -1.13
CA LYS A 201 8.66 -22.79 -1.33
C LYS A 201 7.21 -23.10 -0.89
N GLU A 202 7.04 -24.11 -0.05
CA GLU A 202 5.75 -24.44 0.56
C GLU A 202 5.49 -23.63 1.81
N PHE A 203 4.20 -23.39 2.11
CA PHE A 203 3.76 -22.64 3.27
C PHE A 203 3.56 -23.54 4.48
N GLU A 204 4.11 -23.13 5.61
CA GLU A 204 3.90 -23.72 6.94
C GLU A 204 3.22 -22.66 7.82
N LEU A 205 2.05 -22.97 8.39
CA LEU A 205 1.37 -22.06 9.30
C LEU A 205 1.81 -22.37 10.74
N VAL A 206 2.12 -21.32 11.48
CA VAL A 206 2.42 -21.41 12.91
C VAL A 206 1.21 -20.91 13.69
N PRO A 207 0.53 -21.78 14.44
CA PRO A 207 -0.65 -21.40 15.19
C PRO A 207 -0.31 -20.62 16.48
N ARG A 208 -1.24 -19.80 16.94
CA ARG A 208 -1.12 -19.07 18.23
C ARG A 208 -1.27 -19.99 19.43
N VAL A 209 -1.96 -21.12 19.25
CA VAL A 209 -2.26 -22.07 20.34
C VAL A 209 -1.76 -23.45 19.95
N GLY A 210 -1.05 -24.09 20.86
CA GLY A 210 -0.42 -25.39 20.63
C GLY A 210 1.02 -25.30 20.16
N SER A 211 1.72 -26.43 20.13
CA SER A 211 3.14 -26.53 19.73
C SER A 211 3.33 -27.20 18.36
N HIS A 212 2.24 -27.49 17.65
CA HIS A 212 2.27 -28.12 16.37
C HIS A 212 2.49 -27.09 15.23
N LYS A 213 3.11 -27.53 14.16
CA LYS A 213 3.14 -26.79 12.90
C LYS A 213 2.16 -27.37 11.89
N ILE A 214 1.64 -26.56 11.01
CA ILE A 214 0.68 -26.94 9.97
C ILE A 214 1.39 -26.85 8.64
N LEU A 215 1.57 -27.98 7.96
CA LEU A 215 2.12 -28.02 6.61
C LEU A 215 0.98 -27.79 5.61
N LEU A 216 0.85 -26.56 5.13
CA LEU A 216 -0.16 -26.18 4.14
C LEU A 216 0.23 -26.67 2.74
N GLY A 217 1.55 -26.66 2.44
CA GLY A 217 2.08 -26.88 1.09
C GLY A 217 1.90 -25.65 0.19
N GLU A 218 1.60 -25.87 -1.09
CA GLU A 218 1.32 -24.79 -2.05
C GLU A 218 0.02 -24.06 -1.73
N SER A 219 -0.16 -22.86 -2.25
CA SER A 219 -1.35 -22.00 -2.03
C SER A 219 -2.62 -22.55 -2.68
N GLU A 220 -2.49 -23.52 -3.57
CA GLU A 220 -3.62 -24.12 -4.27
C GLU A 220 -4.59 -24.83 -3.32
N ASN A 221 -5.90 -24.68 -3.61
CA ASN A 221 -6.99 -25.27 -2.83
C ASN A 221 -6.93 -24.93 -1.33
N ILE A 222 -6.43 -23.74 -0.99
CA ILE A 222 -6.26 -23.30 0.40
C ILE A 222 -7.57 -23.36 1.19
N GLU A 223 -8.69 -23.02 0.57
CA GLU A 223 -10.01 -23.06 1.20
C GLU A 223 -10.37 -24.48 1.66
N ASP A 224 -10.23 -25.47 0.79
CA ASP A 224 -10.50 -26.88 1.13
C ASP A 224 -9.56 -27.38 2.24
N LYS A 225 -8.28 -27.06 2.14
CA LYS A 225 -7.26 -27.45 3.13
C LYS A 225 -7.59 -26.90 4.51
N LEU A 226 -7.87 -25.60 4.60
CA LEU A 226 -8.12 -24.94 5.88
C LEU A 226 -9.52 -25.25 6.43
N ASN A 227 -10.53 -25.45 5.59
CA ASN A 227 -11.84 -25.92 6.05
C ASN A 227 -11.76 -27.31 6.68
N ARG A 228 -11.00 -28.26 6.10
CA ARG A 228 -10.76 -29.57 6.72
C ARG A 228 -10.05 -29.46 8.05
N LEU A 229 -9.05 -28.59 8.15
CA LEU A 229 -8.33 -28.36 9.38
C LEU A 229 -9.21 -27.71 10.46
N GLU A 230 -10.11 -26.82 10.08
CA GLU A 230 -11.07 -26.19 11.01
C GLU A 230 -12.00 -27.24 11.63
N VAL A 231 -12.54 -28.16 10.81
CA VAL A 231 -13.33 -29.28 11.29
C VAL A 231 -12.51 -30.16 12.25
N PHE A 232 -11.26 -30.46 11.88
CA PHE A 232 -10.36 -31.24 12.74
C PHE A 232 -10.09 -30.52 14.08
N TYR A 233 -9.90 -29.21 14.07
CA TYR A 233 -9.71 -28.43 15.30
C TYR A 233 -10.94 -28.48 16.21
N LYS A 234 -12.13 -28.31 15.65
CA LYS A 234 -13.39 -28.32 16.40
C LYS A 234 -13.71 -29.69 16.97
N GLU A 235 -13.50 -30.75 16.20
CA GLU A 235 -13.92 -32.10 16.58
C GLU A 235 -12.86 -32.89 17.36
N THR A 236 -11.59 -32.63 17.14
CA THR A 236 -10.50 -33.45 17.67
C THR A 236 -9.64 -32.68 18.68
N ILE A 237 -8.97 -31.63 18.23
CA ILE A 237 -7.99 -30.92 19.08
C ILE A 237 -8.67 -30.21 20.24
N GLY A 238 -9.78 -29.52 19.99
CA GLY A 238 -10.51 -28.79 21.02
C GLY A 238 -11.04 -29.65 22.18
N LYS A 239 -11.23 -30.95 21.94
CA LYS A 239 -11.74 -31.91 22.92
C LYS A 239 -10.65 -32.74 23.65
N GLN A 240 -9.44 -32.82 23.07
CA GLN A 240 -8.40 -33.72 23.60
C GLN A 240 -7.21 -32.98 24.23
N ASN A 241 -6.32 -32.44 23.41
CA ASN A 241 -5.14 -31.72 23.87
C ASN A 241 -4.44 -31.05 22.68
N TRP A 242 -4.22 -29.77 22.77
CA TRP A 242 -3.50 -28.96 21.79
C TRP A 242 -2.05 -29.42 21.56
N ASN A 243 -1.45 -30.08 22.54
CA ASN A 243 -0.06 -30.52 22.51
C ASN A 243 0.10 -32.03 22.16
N LYS A 244 -0.93 -32.68 21.62
CA LYS A 244 -0.84 -34.09 21.22
C LYS A 244 -0.01 -34.27 19.95
N TYR A 245 -0.09 -33.32 19.04
CA TYR A 245 0.52 -33.43 17.72
C TYR A 245 1.68 -32.44 17.58
N SER A 246 2.73 -32.88 16.87
CA SER A 246 3.87 -32.05 16.46
C SER A 246 3.67 -31.42 15.07
N THR A 247 2.89 -32.10 14.22
CA THR A 247 2.69 -31.67 12.83
C THR A 247 1.29 -32.08 12.38
N LEU A 248 0.63 -31.18 11.65
CA LEU A 248 -0.60 -31.42 10.92
C LEU A 248 -0.32 -31.15 9.43
N ASP A 249 -0.40 -32.19 8.60
CA ASP A 249 -0.05 -32.10 7.19
C ASP A 249 -1.33 -32.09 6.32
N LEU A 250 -1.54 -31.00 5.57
CA LEU A 250 -2.71 -30.74 4.73
C LEU A 250 -2.45 -31.00 3.24
N ARG A 251 -1.23 -31.37 2.87
CA ARG A 251 -0.83 -31.59 1.47
C ARG A 251 -1.53 -32.81 0.83
N PHE A 252 -2.01 -33.73 1.66
CA PHE A 252 -2.73 -34.90 1.21
C PHE A 252 -4.20 -34.56 0.96
N LYS A 253 -4.71 -35.03 -0.18
CA LYS A 253 -6.10 -34.80 -0.59
C LYS A 253 -7.07 -35.44 0.41
N ASP A 254 -8.12 -34.70 0.79
CA ASP A 254 -9.27 -35.14 1.59
C ASP A 254 -8.95 -35.64 3.01
N GLN A 255 -7.74 -35.38 3.54
CA GLN A 255 -7.35 -35.81 4.87
C GLN A 255 -6.41 -34.82 5.56
N VAL A 256 -6.34 -34.91 6.90
CA VAL A 256 -5.35 -34.25 7.73
C VAL A 256 -4.45 -35.35 8.31
N VAL A 257 -3.18 -35.38 7.89
CA VAL A 257 -2.22 -36.37 8.40
C VAL A 257 -1.52 -35.79 9.62
N CYS A 258 -1.62 -36.51 10.76
CA CYS A 258 -1.14 -36.03 12.04
C CYS A 258 0.10 -36.81 12.47
N LYS A 259 1.14 -36.10 12.91
CA LYS A 259 2.30 -36.69 13.58
C LYS A 259 2.21 -36.40 15.08
N GLU A 260 2.15 -37.45 15.90
CA GLU A 260 2.15 -37.31 17.36
C GLU A 260 3.53 -36.91 17.90
N ILE A 261 3.54 -36.26 19.05
CA ILE A 261 4.78 -35.99 19.81
C ILE A 261 5.17 -37.30 20.49
N ASN A 262 6.31 -37.85 20.14
CA ASN A 262 6.90 -38.98 20.86
C ASN A 262 7.71 -38.41 22.04
N TYR A 263 7.28 -38.70 23.24
CA TYR A 263 8.01 -38.41 24.49
C TYR A 263 9.06 -39.47 24.78
#